data_a3da58aed0943740396afd607d67f901
#
_entry.id   a3da58aed0943740396afd607d67f901
#
_cell.length_a   1.000
_cell.length_b   1.000
_cell.length_c   1.000
_cell.angle_alpha   90.00
_cell.angle_beta   90.00
_cell.angle_gamma   90.00
#
_symmetry.space_group_name_H-M   'P 1'
#
loop_
_entity.id
_entity.type
_entity.pdbx_description
1 polymer ?
#
loop_
_entity_poly.entity_id
_entity_poly.type
_entity_poly.pdbx_seq_one_letter_code
_entity_poly.pdbx_strand_id
1 'polypeptide(L)'
;LYYFVVKALNADIDEKYRKAKKIQFLCGIFTVAIALTIHTWVATMAWFATYLGPRIGAEAALAAVTTYQDAMLPAILPLYLPMLLLFGIHFVMLLIGKTRYPRGMLAFHPVMWNLLLAAVPDIAQAMQVPVATWMSVMSQSSTNSAIMVWCIAAAVYEKKHAAHLAG
;
A
#
# COMPACT_ATOMS: atom_id res chain seq x y z
N LEU A 1 -9.58 3.86 9.18
CA LEU A 1 -9.33 4.29 7.80
C LEU A 1 -9.36 3.10 6.84
N TYR A 2 -8.49 2.09 6.98
CA TYR A 2 -8.39 0.92 6.07
C TYR A 2 -9.72 0.20 5.82
N TYR A 3 -10.54 0.01 6.85
CA TYR A 3 -11.85 -0.62 6.70
C TYR A 3 -12.76 0.14 5.71
N PHE A 4 -12.76 1.47 5.76
CA PHE A 4 -13.54 2.29 4.81
C PHE A 4 -13.02 2.15 3.39
N VAL A 5 -11.69 2.08 3.22
CA VAL A 5 -11.06 1.83 1.92
C VAL A 5 -11.46 0.47 1.37
N VAL A 6 -11.42 -0.58 2.19
CA VAL A 6 -11.88 -1.93 1.81
C VAL A 6 -13.32 -1.92 1.35
N LYS A 7 -14.21 -1.26 2.10
CA LYS A 7 -15.63 -1.13 1.72
C LYS A 7 -15.81 -0.38 0.41
N ALA A 8 -15.09 0.73 0.23
CA ALA A 8 -15.17 1.53 -0.98
C ALA A 8 -14.71 0.74 -2.21
N LEU A 9 -13.53 0.10 -2.15
CA LEU A 9 -13.02 -0.73 -3.23
C LEU A 9 -13.94 -1.91 -3.55
N ASN A 10 -14.57 -2.50 -2.52
CA ASN A 10 -15.50 -3.61 -2.70
C ASN A 10 -16.83 -3.17 -3.34
N ALA A 11 -17.38 -2.04 -2.88
CA ALA A 11 -18.60 -1.47 -3.45
C ALA A 11 -18.45 -1.07 -4.92
N ASP A 12 -17.23 -0.83 -5.36
CA ASP A 12 -16.88 -0.42 -6.69
C ASP A 12 -16.99 -1.53 -7.75
N ILE A 13 -16.79 -2.78 -7.35
CA ILE A 13 -16.88 -3.95 -8.24
C ILE A 13 -18.35 -4.24 -8.57
N ASP A 14 -18.64 -4.47 -9.86
CA ASP A 14 -19.95 -4.83 -10.37
C ASP A 14 -20.54 -6.05 -9.62
N GLU A 15 -21.81 -5.96 -9.20
CA GLU A 15 -22.53 -7.00 -8.47
C GLU A 15 -22.57 -8.35 -9.19
N LYS A 16 -22.47 -8.37 -10.51
CA LYS A 16 -22.35 -9.58 -11.31
C LYS A 16 -21.17 -10.47 -10.88
N TYR A 17 -20.11 -9.87 -10.31
CA TYR A 17 -18.88 -10.55 -9.90
C TYR A 17 -18.85 -10.87 -8.40
N ARG A 18 -19.96 -11.37 -7.85
CA ARG A 18 -20.16 -11.63 -6.41
C ARG A 18 -19.04 -12.47 -5.77
N LYS A 19 -18.47 -13.45 -6.50
CA LYS A 19 -17.36 -14.27 -5.97
C LYS A 19 -16.10 -13.44 -5.76
N ALA A 20 -15.73 -12.62 -6.75
CA ALA A 20 -14.57 -11.73 -6.65
C ALA A 20 -14.78 -10.70 -5.53
N LYS A 21 -15.97 -10.09 -5.44
CA LYS A 21 -16.33 -9.18 -4.34
C LYS A 21 -16.15 -9.83 -2.97
N LYS A 22 -16.68 -11.06 -2.80
CA LYS A 22 -16.58 -11.78 -1.51
C LYS A 22 -15.13 -12.08 -1.14
N ILE A 23 -14.33 -12.58 -2.08
CA ILE A 23 -12.92 -12.88 -1.84
C ILE A 23 -12.14 -11.59 -1.52
N GLN A 24 -12.33 -10.55 -2.33
CA GLN A 24 -11.71 -9.26 -2.12
C GLN A 24 -12.05 -8.65 -0.76
N PHE A 25 -13.33 -8.71 -0.35
CA PHE A 25 -13.76 -8.22 0.95
C PHE A 25 -13.13 -9.00 2.12
N LEU A 26 -13.10 -10.33 2.03
CA LEU A 26 -12.44 -11.17 3.05
C LEU A 26 -10.95 -10.85 3.15
N CYS A 27 -10.25 -10.76 2.02
CA CYS A 27 -8.84 -10.34 1.99
C CYS A 27 -8.66 -8.95 2.61
N GLY A 28 -9.58 -8.03 2.36
CA GLY A 28 -9.58 -6.71 2.96
C GLY A 28 -9.73 -6.74 4.48
N ILE A 29 -10.66 -7.53 5.02
CA ILE A 29 -10.82 -7.70 6.47
C ILE A 29 -9.55 -8.28 7.10
N PHE A 30 -8.95 -9.32 6.47
CA PHE A 30 -7.66 -9.84 6.93
C PHE A 30 -6.57 -8.79 6.88
N THR A 31 -6.49 -7.99 5.80
CA THR A 31 -5.53 -6.89 5.69
C THR A 31 -5.69 -5.88 6.83
N VAL A 32 -6.92 -5.52 7.19
CA VAL A 32 -7.18 -4.62 8.35
C VAL A 32 -6.71 -5.26 9.65
N ALA A 33 -7.00 -6.55 9.86
CA ALA A 33 -6.62 -7.26 11.09
C ALA A 33 -5.10 -7.35 11.27
N ILE A 34 -4.36 -7.61 10.18
CA ILE A 34 -2.90 -7.78 10.24
C ILE A 34 -2.13 -6.46 10.11
N ALA A 35 -2.78 -5.37 9.68
CA ALA A 35 -2.12 -4.08 9.52
C ALA A 35 -1.42 -3.62 10.80
N LEU A 36 -2.05 -3.84 11.97
CA LEU A 36 -1.45 -3.50 13.27
C LEU A 36 -0.16 -4.28 13.50
N THR A 37 -0.13 -5.57 13.18
CA THR A 37 1.06 -6.42 13.33
C THR A 37 2.22 -5.90 12.47
N ILE A 38 1.94 -5.57 11.20
CA ILE A 38 2.96 -5.04 10.29
C ILE A 38 3.46 -3.67 10.76
N HIS A 39 2.55 -2.77 11.15
CA HIS A 39 2.96 -1.46 11.67
C HIS A 39 3.75 -1.56 12.98
N THR A 40 3.38 -2.47 13.88
CA THR A 40 4.13 -2.72 15.11
C THR A 40 5.53 -3.25 14.80
N TRP A 41 5.67 -4.16 13.85
CA TRP A 41 6.96 -4.67 13.42
C TRP A 41 7.87 -3.56 12.86
N VAL A 42 7.36 -2.71 11.95
CA VAL A 42 8.11 -1.56 11.40
C VAL A 42 8.48 -0.56 12.50
N ALA A 43 7.55 -0.25 13.40
CA ALA A 43 7.80 0.66 14.53
C ALA A 43 8.85 0.09 15.47
N THR A 44 8.87 -1.23 15.70
CA THR A 44 9.87 -1.91 16.54
C THR A 44 11.27 -1.77 15.93
N MET A 45 11.41 -1.93 14.61
CA MET A 45 12.71 -1.74 13.93
C MET A 45 13.21 -0.29 14.09
N ALA A 46 12.31 0.70 13.88
CA ALA A 46 12.65 2.10 14.05
C ALA A 46 13.06 2.42 15.51
N TRP A 47 12.34 1.84 16.48
CA TRP A 47 12.66 2.00 17.90
C TRP A 47 14.03 1.38 18.23
N PHE A 48 14.32 0.16 17.76
CA PHE A 48 15.64 -0.45 17.97
C PHE A 48 16.77 0.39 17.38
N ALA A 49 16.62 0.90 16.17
CA ALA A 49 17.63 1.77 15.55
C ALA A 49 17.89 3.03 16.39
N THR A 50 16.83 3.69 16.86
CA THR A 50 16.93 4.91 17.70
C THR A 50 17.46 4.62 19.10
N TYR A 51 17.11 3.49 19.70
CA TYR A 51 17.55 3.12 21.03
C TYR A 51 18.99 2.61 21.05
N LEU A 52 19.37 1.77 20.08
CA LEU A 52 20.69 1.14 20.03
C LEU A 52 21.76 2.07 19.47
N GLY A 53 21.42 2.91 18.47
CA GLY A 53 22.39 3.79 17.80
C GLY A 53 23.29 4.57 18.74
N PRO A 54 22.76 5.30 19.73
CA PRO A 54 23.57 6.05 20.72
C PRO A 54 24.40 5.16 21.68
N ARG A 55 24.05 3.86 21.81
CA ARG A 55 24.67 2.94 22.78
C ARG A 55 25.78 2.09 22.20
N ILE A 56 25.62 1.65 20.97
CA ILE A 56 26.55 0.70 20.32
C ILE A 56 27.12 1.23 19.00
N GLY A 57 26.78 2.44 18.62
CA GLY A 57 27.13 3.04 17.33
C GLY A 57 26.14 2.73 16.22
N ALA A 58 26.04 3.63 15.24
CA ALA A 58 25.05 3.57 14.19
C ALA A 58 25.17 2.31 13.31
N GLU A 59 26.41 1.91 12.97
CA GLU A 59 26.67 0.74 12.14
C GLU A 59 26.23 -0.56 12.82
N ALA A 60 26.62 -0.77 14.09
CA ALA A 60 26.23 -1.93 14.87
C ALA A 60 24.71 -1.98 15.12
N ALA A 61 24.09 -0.83 15.36
CA ALA A 61 22.64 -0.73 15.51
C ALA A 61 21.90 -1.10 14.21
N LEU A 62 22.40 -0.64 13.06
CA LEU A 62 21.83 -0.99 11.75
C LEU A 62 21.98 -2.49 11.48
N ALA A 63 23.15 -3.09 11.75
CA ALA A 63 23.38 -4.53 11.60
C ALA A 63 22.39 -5.35 12.47
N ALA A 64 22.17 -4.94 13.72
CA ALA A 64 21.21 -5.59 14.62
C ALA A 64 19.77 -5.50 14.10
N VAL A 65 19.36 -4.33 13.59
CA VAL A 65 18.02 -4.14 12.99
C VAL A 65 17.85 -4.99 11.74
N THR A 66 18.84 -5.05 10.86
CA THR A 66 18.83 -5.90 9.67
C THR A 66 18.72 -7.38 10.03
N THR A 67 19.52 -7.84 10.99
CA THR A 67 19.43 -9.23 11.48
C THR A 67 18.03 -9.56 12.02
N TYR A 68 17.42 -8.65 12.79
CA TYR A 68 16.05 -8.81 13.27
C TYR A 68 15.04 -8.83 12.12
N GLN A 69 15.19 -7.95 11.14
CA GLN A 69 14.33 -7.90 9.95
C GLN A 69 14.38 -9.21 9.18
N ASP A 70 15.58 -9.74 8.91
CA ASP A 70 15.78 -10.97 8.15
C ASP A 70 15.20 -12.19 8.90
N ALA A 71 15.35 -12.23 10.22
CA ALA A 71 14.78 -13.29 11.05
C ALA A 71 13.24 -13.28 11.06
N MET A 72 12.62 -12.09 11.02
CA MET A 72 11.16 -11.94 11.06
C MET A 72 10.50 -12.03 9.69
N LEU A 73 11.23 -11.75 8.61
CA LEU A 73 10.69 -11.66 7.25
C LEU A 73 9.91 -12.92 6.82
N PRO A 74 10.37 -14.15 7.07
CA PRO A 74 9.62 -15.37 6.70
C PRO A 74 8.24 -15.46 7.36
N ALA A 75 8.08 -14.92 8.58
CA ALA A 75 6.81 -14.89 9.30
C ALA A 75 5.89 -13.75 8.82
N ILE A 76 6.47 -12.63 8.45
CA ILE A 76 5.74 -11.41 8.05
C ILE A 76 5.32 -11.47 6.57
N LEU A 77 6.15 -12.03 5.70
CA LEU A 77 5.91 -12.05 4.25
C LEU A 77 4.54 -12.65 3.87
N PRO A 78 4.09 -13.80 4.42
CA PRO A 78 2.78 -14.35 4.10
C PRO A 78 1.61 -13.44 4.46
N LEU A 79 1.79 -12.53 5.44
CA LEU A 79 0.76 -11.59 5.87
C LEU A 79 0.46 -10.52 4.79
N TYR A 80 1.35 -10.32 3.83
CA TYR A 80 1.10 -9.43 2.69
C TYR A 80 0.17 -10.04 1.64
N LEU A 81 -0.02 -11.37 1.62
CA LEU A 81 -0.85 -12.04 0.62
C LEU A 81 -2.30 -11.52 0.60
N PRO A 82 -3.02 -11.36 1.72
CA PRO A 82 -4.35 -10.77 1.71
C PRO A 82 -4.39 -9.36 1.11
N MET A 83 -3.38 -8.54 1.39
CA MET A 83 -3.27 -7.19 0.82
C MET A 83 -3.05 -7.23 -0.69
N LEU A 84 -2.16 -8.11 -1.17
CA LEU A 84 -1.93 -8.30 -2.60
C LEU A 84 -3.20 -8.76 -3.32
N LEU A 85 -3.96 -9.68 -2.72
CA LEU A 85 -5.24 -10.13 -3.27
C LEU A 85 -6.31 -9.05 -3.23
N LEU A 86 -6.40 -8.25 -2.15
CA LEU A 86 -7.32 -7.12 -2.03
C LEU A 86 -7.15 -6.15 -3.20
N PHE A 87 -5.93 -5.65 -3.40
CA PHE A 87 -5.65 -4.67 -4.45
C PHE A 87 -5.55 -5.32 -5.83
N GLY A 88 -5.01 -6.54 -5.93
CA GLY A 88 -4.88 -7.26 -7.19
C GLY A 88 -6.23 -7.59 -7.83
N ILE A 89 -7.21 -8.06 -7.04
CA ILE A 89 -8.57 -8.33 -7.54
C ILE A 89 -9.20 -7.03 -8.04
N HIS A 90 -9.12 -5.94 -7.26
CA HIS A 90 -9.69 -4.67 -7.69
C HIS A 90 -8.99 -4.13 -8.95
N PHE A 91 -7.67 -4.23 -9.03
CA PHE A 91 -6.87 -3.85 -10.21
C PHE A 91 -7.33 -4.59 -11.47
N VAL A 92 -7.47 -5.92 -11.38
CA VAL A 92 -7.95 -6.74 -12.50
C VAL A 92 -9.38 -6.35 -12.88
N MET A 93 -10.29 -6.15 -11.91
CA MET A 93 -11.66 -5.73 -12.19
C MET A 93 -11.73 -4.36 -12.87
N LEU A 94 -10.89 -3.42 -12.47
CA LEU A 94 -10.76 -2.11 -13.09
C LEU A 94 -10.19 -2.23 -14.52
N LEU A 95 -9.16 -3.06 -14.71
CA LEU A 95 -8.52 -3.30 -16.00
C LEU A 95 -9.51 -3.86 -17.04
N ILE A 96 -10.33 -4.82 -16.64
CA ILE A 96 -11.34 -5.41 -17.53
C ILE A 96 -12.64 -4.60 -17.61
N GLY A 97 -12.72 -3.43 -16.93
CA GLY A 97 -13.87 -2.54 -16.96
C GLY A 97 -15.11 -3.09 -16.23
N LYS A 98 -14.88 -3.78 -15.11
CA LYS A 98 -15.94 -4.38 -14.26
C LYS A 98 -16.06 -3.67 -12.90
N THR A 99 -15.73 -2.40 -12.90
CA THR A 99 -15.92 -1.46 -11.80
C THR A 99 -16.73 -0.27 -12.28
N ARG A 100 -17.25 0.52 -11.36
CA ARG A 100 -17.95 1.78 -11.69
C ARG A 100 -16.99 2.86 -12.19
N TYR A 101 -15.69 2.75 -11.91
CA TYR A 101 -14.69 3.68 -12.39
C TYR A 101 -14.21 3.33 -13.81
N PRO A 102 -13.88 4.34 -14.64
CA PRO A 102 -13.32 4.10 -15.96
C PRO A 102 -11.88 3.56 -15.85
N ARG A 103 -11.44 2.86 -16.89
CA ARG A 103 -10.09 2.29 -16.95
C ARG A 103 -8.96 3.33 -16.76
N GLY A 104 -9.19 4.59 -17.09
CA GLY A 104 -8.23 5.68 -16.86
C GLY A 104 -7.84 5.84 -15.39
N MET A 105 -8.69 5.37 -14.45
CA MET A 105 -8.36 5.35 -13.02
C MET A 105 -7.25 4.35 -12.65
N LEU A 106 -6.84 3.46 -13.56
CA LEU A 106 -5.66 2.61 -13.38
C LEU A 106 -4.40 3.42 -13.07
N ALA A 107 -4.25 4.60 -13.70
CA ALA A 107 -3.11 5.49 -13.44
C ALA A 107 -3.01 5.93 -11.97
N PHE A 108 -4.11 5.92 -11.23
CA PHE A 108 -4.18 6.30 -9.81
C PHE A 108 -4.33 5.09 -8.88
N HIS A 109 -4.35 3.87 -9.44
CA HIS A 109 -4.59 2.66 -8.66
C HIS A 109 -3.46 2.40 -7.65
N PRO A 110 -3.79 1.95 -6.41
CA PRO A 110 -2.79 1.71 -5.37
C PRO A 110 -1.64 0.80 -5.79
N VAL A 111 -1.87 -0.21 -6.63
CA VAL A 111 -0.82 -1.10 -7.15
C VAL A 111 0.23 -0.30 -7.94
N MET A 112 -0.20 0.57 -8.84
CA MET A 112 0.71 1.36 -9.69
C MET A 112 1.55 2.33 -8.85
N TRP A 113 0.91 3.07 -7.96
CA TRP A 113 1.60 4.04 -7.11
C TRP A 113 2.48 3.38 -6.05
N ASN A 114 2.06 2.23 -5.51
CA ASN A 114 2.89 1.47 -4.59
C ASN A 114 4.20 1.04 -5.26
N LEU A 115 4.12 0.45 -6.45
CA LEU A 115 5.31 0.04 -7.21
C LEU A 115 6.20 1.24 -7.57
N LEU A 116 5.61 2.34 -8.03
CA LEU A 116 6.36 3.54 -8.38
C LEU A 116 7.10 4.12 -7.17
N LEU A 117 6.39 4.32 -6.05
CA LEU A 117 6.96 4.91 -4.85
C LEU A 117 7.98 3.99 -4.17
N ALA A 118 7.75 2.68 -4.20
CA ALA A 118 8.71 1.70 -3.68
C ALA A 118 10.03 1.70 -4.47
N ALA A 119 9.96 1.92 -5.79
CA ALA A 119 11.13 1.91 -6.67
C ALA A 119 11.94 3.24 -6.67
N VAL A 120 11.44 4.30 -6.05
CA VAL A 120 12.11 5.63 -6.08
C VAL A 120 13.56 5.59 -5.62
N PRO A 121 13.94 4.94 -4.50
CA PRO A 121 15.35 4.87 -4.09
C PRO A 121 16.24 4.15 -5.09
N ASP A 122 15.75 3.03 -5.65
CA ASP A 122 16.51 2.22 -6.61
C ASP A 122 16.73 2.97 -7.93
N ILE A 123 15.69 3.69 -8.39
CA ILE A 123 15.78 4.55 -9.58
C ILE A 123 16.79 5.67 -9.34
N ALA A 124 16.76 6.34 -8.18
CA ALA A 124 17.70 7.39 -7.83
C ALA A 124 19.13 6.85 -7.82
N GLN A 125 19.36 5.68 -7.23
CA GLN A 125 20.65 5.02 -7.21
C GLN A 125 21.13 4.66 -8.63
N ALA A 126 20.29 4.11 -9.47
CA ALA A 126 20.61 3.78 -10.86
C ALA A 126 20.97 5.02 -11.68
N MET A 127 20.37 6.16 -11.37
CA MET A 127 20.67 7.47 -11.99
C MET A 127 21.84 8.18 -11.34
N GLN A 128 22.54 7.56 -10.38
CA GLN A 128 23.63 8.16 -9.60
C GLN A 128 23.22 9.44 -8.84
N VAL A 129 21.94 9.56 -8.52
CA VAL A 129 21.43 10.66 -7.69
C VAL A 129 21.51 10.21 -6.22
N PRO A 130 22.06 11.03 -5.31
CA PRO A 130 22.10 10.69 -3.89
C PRO A 130 20.70 10.38 -3.34
N VAL A 131 20.55 9.22 -2.69
CA VAL A 131 19.28 8.84 -2.06
C VAL A 131 19.08 9.72 -0.82
N ALA A 132 18.14 10.63 -0.90
CA ALA A 132 17.77 11.48 0.23
C ALA A 132 16.85 10.71 1.20
N THR A 133 16.88 11.07 2.49
CA THR A 133 16.07 10.45 3.54
C THR A 133 14.58 10.41 3.18
N TRP A 134 14.05 11.47 2.55
CA TRP A 134 12.65 11.52 2.14
C TRP A 134 12.28 10.45 1.10
N MET A 135 13.21 10.07 0.21
CA MET A 135 12.98 9.00 -0.78
C MET A 135 12.78 7.65 -0.08
N SER A 136 13.62 7.37 0.93
CA SER A 136 13.47 6.15 1.75
C SER A 136 12.16 6.15 2.55
N VAL A 137 11.77 7.30 3.12
CA VAL A 137 10.50 7.44 3.83
C VAL A 137 9.31 7.24 2.87
N MET A 138 9.35 7.78 1.66
CA MET A 138 8.31 7.57 0.65
C MET A 138 8.21 6.10 0.23
N SER A 139 9.33 5.43 0.04
CA SER A 139 9.35 4.00 -0.29
C SER A 139 8.72 3.16 0.84
N GLN A 140 9.08 3.40 2.09
CA GLN A 140 8.53 2.69 3.24
C GLN A 140 7.04 2.98 3.47
N SER A 141 6.56 4.18 3.13
CA SER A 141 5.15 4.58 3.24
C SER A 141 4.37 4.40 1.93
N SER A 142 4.94 3.73 0.94
CA SER A 142 4.40 3.63 -0.43
C SER A 142 2.95 3.16 -0.46
N THR A 143 2.59 2.14 0.32
CA THR A 143 1.22 1.61 0.38
C THR A 143 0.22 2.67 0.89
N ASN A 144 0.56 3.39 1.96
CA ASN A 144 -0.33 4.42 2.52
C ASN A 144 -0.48 5.60 1.56
N SER A 145 0.62 6.02 0.95
CA SER A 145 0.63 7.11 -0.04
C SER A 145 -0.15 6.73 -1.29
N ALA A 146 0.00 5.50 -1.77
CA ALA A 146 -0.75 4.97 -2.91
C ALA A 146 -2.27 4.91 -2.64
N ILE A 147 -2.68 4.49 -1.45
CA ILE A 147 -4.09 4.52 -1.02
C ILE A 147 -4.61 5.95 -0.98
N MET A 148 -3.83 6.90 -0.47
CA MET A 148 -4.21 8.31 -0.43
C MET A 148 -4.41 8.89 -1.84
N VAL A 149 -3.51 8.60 -2.78
CA VAL A 149 -3.64 9.01 -4.18
C VAL A 149 -4.94 8.47 -4.78
N TRP A 150 -5.25 7.19 -4.55
CA TRP A 150 -6.50 6.60 -5.01
C TRP A 150 -7.72 7.31 -4.41
N CYS A 151 -7.75 7.54 -3.11
CA CYS A 151 -8.88 8.20 -2.44
C CYS A 151 -9.12 9.61 -2.99
N ILE A 152 -8.05 10.37 -3.24
CA ILE A 152 -8.15 11.72 -3.82
C ILE A 152 -8.70 11.64 -5.26
N ALA A 153 -8.15 10.75 -6.09
CA ALA A 153 -8.58 10.59 -7.47
C ALA A 153 -10.05 10.15 -7.55
N ALA A 154 -10.45 9.20 -6.71
CA ALA A 154 -11.84 8.73 -6.61
C ALA A 154 -12.79 9.85 -6.18
N ALA A 155 -12.43 10.63 -5.17
CA ALA A 155 -13.25 11.76 -4.70
C ALA A 155 -13.41 12.84 -5.78
N VAL A 156 -12.34 13.15 -6.52
CA VAL A 156 -12.40 14.11 -7.64
C VAL A 156 -13.28 13.58 -8.77
N TYR A 157 -13.16 12.29 -9.09
CA TYR A 157 -14.01 11.66 -10.11
C TYR A 157 -15.50 11.71 -9.72
N GLU A 158 -15.84 11.30 -8.50
CA GLU A 158 -17.21 11.31 -7.98
C GLU A 158 -17.81 12.71 -8.00
N LYS A 159 -17.06 13.73 -7.56
CA LYS A 159 -17.51 15.11 -7.56
C LYS A 159 -17.83 15.61 -8.98
N LYS A 160 -16.97 15.32 -9.96
CA LYS A 160 -17.18 15.68 -11.34
C LYS A 160 -18.40 14.97 -11.94
N HIS A 161 -18.59 13.69 -11.61
CA HIS A 161 -19.69 12.90 -12.15
C HIS A 161 -21.04 13.34 -11.56
N ALA A 162 -21.10 13.63 -10.27
CA ALA A 162 -22.28 14.17 -9.62
C ALA A 162 -22.69 15.54 -10.20
N ALA A 163 -21.73 16.40 -10.52
CA ALA A 163 -22.00 17.68 -11.16
C ALA A 163 -22.61 17.55 -12.57
N HIS A 164 -22.21 16.53 -13.33
CA HIS A 164 -22.79 16.23 -14.65
C HIS A 164 -24.21 15.66 -14.62
N LEU A 165 -24.61 15.05 -13.50
CA LEU A 165 -25.98 14.51 -13.33
C LEU A 165 -26.96 15.55 -12.78
N ALA A 166 -26.46 16.66 -12.24
CA ALA A 166 -27.26 17.72 -11.64
C ALA A 166 -27.54 18.91 -12.57
N GLY A 167 -26.90 18.99 -13.73
CA GLY A 167 -27.09 20.03 -14.78
C GLY A 167 -27.76 19.47 -16.01
#